data_71f8626a7940c427b21e7dfb83502123
#
_entry.id   71f8626a7940c427b21e7dfb83502123
#
_cell.length_a   1.000
_cell.length_b   1.000
_cell.length_c   1.000
_cell.angle_alpha   90.00
_cell.angle_beta   90.00
_cell.angle_gamma   90.00
#
_symmetry.space_group_name_H-M   'P 1'
#
loop_
_entity.id
_entity.type
_entity.pdbx_description
1 polymer ?
#
loop_
_entity_poly.entity_id
_entity_poly.type
_entity_poly.pdbx_seq_one_letter_code
_entity_poly.pdbx_strand_id
1 'polypeptide(L)'
;PSDPPYPRRYASWANGTSQTYWVDFEQYVKTSEVIINRWHKMNQGRIHVSLMSPTLNPNRPLYKDKSLDAYKHQSRIVKELADKYDLILTQDGHDKGTISFAYKELNILGPKTLLSHSTGLTKEEIQICSYTNTKIAHNPSSGNSYPSRCPVPELLESGVTVILGSDGSAPDMNYDMFRHMYVCMRQHRGEKRDGTYMPPGKVLEMATIDAAHALGMENEIGSLEPGKKADVIMIDMNKPHLYPLNMPVHRVVSFANGQDVDTVIINGEVLMQNRKLVQIDEASILQRAQVATEKMLQRTDLHSSLDIQNGFWGMSKYP
;
A
#
# COMPACT_ATOMS: atom_id res chain seq x y z
N PRO A 1 6.36 -7.02 -2.35
CA PRO A 1 6.85 -8.40 -2.55
C PRO A 1 6.92 -8.69 -4.03
N SER A 2 8.13 -8.91 -4.48
CA SER A 2 8.40 -9.19 -5.88
C SER A 2 8.24 -10.68 -6.11
N ASP A 3 7.07 -11.06 -6.52
CA ASP A 3 6.73 -12.46 -6.79
C ASP A 3 7.21 -12.92 -8.16
N PRO A 4 7.94 -14.04 -8.24
CA PRO A 4 8.35 -14.62 -9.53
C PRO A 4 7.13 -15.16 -10.30
N PRO A 5 7.28 -15.45 -11.61
CA PRO A 5 6.30 -16.26 -12.31
C PRO A 5 6.08 -17.62 -11.65
N TYR A 6 4.90 -18.17 -11.82
CA TYR A 6 4.58 -19.54 -11.40
C TYR A 6 5.39 -20.58 -12.21
N PRO A 7 5.62 -21.78 -11.69
CA PRO A 7 5.11 -22.28 -10.41
C PRO A 7 5.81 -21.65 -9.22
N ARG A 8 5.06 -21.54 -8.09
CA ARG A 8 5.56 -20.99 -6.81
C ARG A 8 5.46 -22.02 -5.72
N ARG A 9 6.43 -21.98 -4.80
CA ARG A 9 6.45 -22.81 -3.59
C ARG A 9 5.80 -22.07 -2.43
N TYR A 10 4.84 -22.70 -1.81
CA TYR A 10 4.16 -22.22 -0.62
C TYR A 10 4.42 -23.14 0.57
N ALA A 11 4.25 -22.61 1.77
CA ALA A 11 4.25 -23.37 3.00
C ALA A 11 2.94 -23.15 3.73
N SER A 12 2.35 -24.21 4.25
CA SER A 12 1.24 -24.17 5.19
C SER A 12 1.64 -24.77 6.51
N TRP A 13 1.07 -24.24 7.59
CA TRP A 13 1.24 -24.76 8.94
C TRP A 13 -0.06 -25.38 9.40
N ALA A 14 -0.03 -26.67 9.66
CA ALA A 14 -1.15 -27.40 10.24
C ALA A 14 -0.62 -28.34 11.34
N ASN A 15 -1.30 -28.36 12.48
CA ASN A 15 -1.00 -29.26 13.61
C ASN A 15 0.48 -29.24 14.06
N GLY A 16 1.11 -28.05 14.06
CA GLY A 16 2.49 -27.88 14.51
C GLY A 16 3.57 -28.31 13.51
N THR A 17 3.19 -28.73 12.30
CA THR A 17 4.11 -29.09 11.22
C THR A 17 3.96 -28.17 10.03
N SER A 18 5.09 -27.86 9.36
CA SER A 18 5.05 -27.14 8.09
C SER A 18 5.03 -28.14 6.94
N GLN A 19 4.14 -27.89 5.99
CA GLN A 19 4.10 -28.62 4.72
C GLN A 19 4.34 -27.63 3.59
N THR A 20 5.22 -27.98 2.67
CA THR A 20 5.47 -27.18 1.48
C THR A 20 4.81 -27.83 0.26
N TYR A 21 4.24 -27.01 -0.60
CA TYR A 21 3.58 -27.46 -1.82
C TYR A 21 3.84 -26.45 -2.96
N TRP A 22 3.71 -26.93 -4.18
CA TRP A 22 3.84 -26.10 -5.36
C TRP A 22 2.44 -25.75 -5.88
N VAL A 23 2.29 -24.51 -6.30
CA VAL A 23 1.11 -24.03 -7.02
C VAL A 23 1.56 -23.69 -8.43
N ASP A 24 0.92 -24.27 -9.43
CA ASP A 24 1.11 -23.90 -10.82
C ASP A 24 0.26 -22.68 -11.22
N PHE A 25 0.47 -22.18 -12.42
CA PHE A 25 -0.21 -20.98 -12.87
C PHE A 25 -1.69 -21.21 -13.15
N GLU A 26 -2.06 -22.39 -13.64
CA GLU A 26 -3.47 -22.75 -13.90
C GLU A 26 -4.27 -22.78 -12.59
N GLN A 27 -3.70 -23.39 -11.56
CA GLN A 27 -4.30 -23.40 -10.22
C GLN A 27 -4.44 -21.99 -9.63
N TYR A 28 -3.44 -21.12 -9.84
CA TYR A 28 -3.53 -19.71 -9.43
C TYR A 28 -4.71 -19.02 -10.11
N VAL A 29 -4.87 -19.16 -11.44
CA VAL A 29 -5.96 -18.52 -12.18
C VAL A 29 -7.32 -19.04 -11.71
N LYS A 30 -7.51 -20.36 -11.58
CA LYS A 30 -8.75 -20.95 -11.06
C LYS A 30 -9.10 -20.46 -9.66
N THR A 31 -8.11 -20.43 -8.76
CA THR A 31 -8.31 -19.94 -7.39
C THR A 31 -8.66 -18.46 -7.38
N SER A 32 -8.00 -17.67 -8.23
CA SER A 32 -8.31 -16.23 -8.36
C SER A 32 -9.75 -16.01 -8.82
N GLU A 33 -10.24 -16.75 -9.82
CA GLU A 33 -11.64 -16.66 -10.27
C GLU A 33 -12.63 -17.04 -9.15
N VAL A 34 -12.33 -18.08 -8.37
CA VAL A 34 -13.16 -18.44 -7.21
C VAL A 34 -13.22 -17.32 -6.18
N ILE A 35 -12.07 -16.69 -5.86
CA ILE A 35 -12.00 -15.58 -4.92
C ILE A 35 -12.75 -14.35 -5.45
N ILE A 36 -12.56 -14.01 -6.73
CA ILE A 36 -13.23 -12.88 -7.38
C ILE A 36 -14.75 -13.08 -7.31
N ASN A 37 -15.25 -14.23 -7.78
CA ASN A 37 -16.68 -14.53 -7.82
C ASN A 37 -17.31 -14.57 -6.42
N ARG A 38 -16.55 -14.94 -5.40
CA ARG A 38 -17.04 -15.04 -4.03
C ARG A 38 -17.00 -13.69 -3.30
N TRP A 39 -16.03 -12.83 -3.55
CA TRP A 39 -15.74 -11.70 -2.67
C TRP A 39 -15.79 -10.33 -3.35
N HIS A 40 -15.55 -10.24 -4.69
CA HIS A 40 -15.52 -8.94 -5.34
C HIS A 40 -16.89 -8.26 -5.30
N LYS A 41 -16.93 -7.02 -4.86
CA LYS A 41 -18.13 -6.20 -4.66
C LYS A 41 -19.15 -6.78 -3.65
N MET A 42 -18.73 -7.72 -2.81
CA MET A 42 -19.57 -8.24 -1.73
C MET A 42 -19.74 -7.20 -0.60
N ASN A 43 -20.70 -7.50 0.28
CA ASN A 43 -21.04 -6.65 1.43
C ASN A 43 -21.32 -5.20 1.02
N GLN A 44 -22.26 -5.00 0.07
CA GLN A 44 -22.65 -3.68 -0.45
C GLN A 44 -21.48 -2.91 -1.09
N GLY A 45 -20.55 -3.61 -1.75
CA GLY A 45 -19.37 -3.02 -2.37
C GLY A 45 -18.27 -2.61 -1.39
N ARG A 46 -18.24 -3.15 -0.18
CA ARG A 46 -17.17 -2.88 0.82
C ARG A 46 -15.95 -3.77 0.62
N ILE A 47 -16.08 -4.86 -0.14
CA ILE A 47 -14.98 -5.80 -0.41
C ILE A 47 -14.63 -5.75 -1.90
N HIS A 48 -13.39 -5.41 -2.20
CA HIS A 48 -12.86 -5.41 -3.56
C HIS A 48 -11.67 -6.35 -3.66
N VAL A 49 -11.57 -7.05 -4.79
CA VAL A 49 -10.44 -7.91 -5.13
C VAL A 49 -9.61 -7.19 -6.18
N SER A 50 -8.30 -7.19 -6.02
CA SER A 50 -7.33 -6.78 -7.04
C SER A 50 -6.44 -7.97 -7.41
N LEU A 51 -5.85 -7.94 -8.58
CA LEU A 51 -4.91 -8.96 -9.03
C LEU A 51 -3.49 -8.41 -9.06
N MET A 52 -2.53 -9.30 -8.77
CA MET A 52 -1.11 -8.97 -8.81
C MET A 52 -0.45 -9.69 -9.98
N SER A 53 0.22 -8.92 -10.86
CA SER A 53 1.06 -9.49 -11.92
C SER A 53 2.35 -10.09 -11.33
N PRO A 54 3.11 -10.92 -12.07
CA PRO A 54 4.49 -11.19 -11.72
C PRO A 54 5.31 -9.91 -11.56
N THR A 55 6.43 -9.97 -10.83
CA THR A 55 7.30 -8.81 -10.58
C THR A 55 7.67 -8.10 -11.88
N LEU A 56 7.83 -6.77 -11.83
CA LEU A 56 8.25 -5.96 -12.97
C LEU A 56 9.78 -5.97 -13.21
N ASN A 57 10.54 -6.65 -12.37
CA ASN A 57 11.99 -6.73 -12.49
C ASN A 57 12.48 -8.18 -12.68
N PRO A 58 12.53 -8.68 -13.93
CA PRO A 58 12.96 -10.04 -14.25
C PRO A 58 14.45 -10.27 -13.98
N ASN A 59 15.25 -9.20 -13.87
CA ASN A 59 16.70 -9.27 -13.69
C ASN A 59 17.14 -9.43 -12.24
N ARG A 60 16.20 -9.50 -11.29
CA ARG A 60 16.55 -9.77 -9.89
C ARG A 60 17.27 -11.12 -9.78
N PRO A 61 18.36 -11.22 -9.00
CA PRO A 61 19.17 -12.45 -8.87
C PRO A 61 18.32 -13.68 -8.51
N LEU A 62 17.28 -13.50 -7.70
CA LEU A 62 16.36 -14.57 -7.28
C LEU A 62 15.52 -15.18 -8.42
N TYR A 63 15.46 -14.56 -9.61
CA TYR A 63 14.56 -14.92 -10.70
C TYR A 63 15.26 -15.17 -12.02
N LYS A 64 16.60 -15.26 -12.02
CA LYS A 64 17.41 -15.45 -13.23
C LYS A 64 17.06 -16.73 -14.00
N ASP A 65 16.50 -17.74 -13.31
CA ASP A 65 16.13 -19.02 -13.91
C ASP A 65 14.72 -19.03 -14.53
N LYS A 66 13.98 -17.92 -14.45
CA LYS A 66 12.63 -17.81 -15.02
C LYS A 66 12.69 -17.24 -16.44
N SER A 67 12.03 -17.87 -17.37
CA SER A 67 12.03 -17.40 -18.76
C SER A 67 11.23 -16.11 -18.92
N LEU A 68 11.67 -15.23 -19.80
CA LEU A 68 10.94 -14.01 -20.18
C LEU A 68 9.55 -14.35 -20.75
N ASP A 69 9.43 -15.47 -21.46
CA ASP A 69 8.15 -15.93 -21.99
C ASP A 69 7.15 -16.29 -20.88
N ALA A 70 7.62 -16.86 -19.77
CA ALA A 70 6.76 -17.09 -18.61
C ALA A 70 6.24 -15.78 -18.01
N TYR A 71 7.09 -14.74 -17.92
CA TYR A 71 6.66 -13.40 -17.49
C TYR A 71 5.60 -12.82 -18.41
N LYS A 72 5.86 -12.81 -19.72
CA LYS A 72 4.93 -12.27 -20.73
C LYS A 72 3.60 -13.01 -20.72
N HIS A 73 3.65 -14.34 -20.76
CA HIS A 73 2.46 -15.17 -20.78
C HIS A 73 1.59 -14.96 -19.53
N GLN A 74 2.18 -15.08 -18.34
CA GLN A 74 1.43 -14.98 -17.10
C GLN A 74 0.92 -13.56 -16.86
N SER A 75 1.70 -12.52 -17.14
CA SER A 75 1.26 -11.12 -17.02
C SER A 75 0.09 -10.81 -17.94
N ARG A 76 0.11 -11.32 -19.20
CA ARG A 76 -0.99 -11.17 -20.16
C ARG A 76 -2.28 -11.81 -19.63
N ILE A 77 -2.22 -13.05 -19.17
CA ILE A 77 -3.40 -13.76 -18.63
C ILE A 77 -3.94 -13.06 -17.39
N VAL A 78 -3.07 -12.60 -16.47
CA VAL A 78 -3.51 -11.85 -15.29
C VAL A 78 -4.16 -10.52 -15.67
N LYS A 79 -3.62 -9.84 -16.69
CA LYS A 79 -4.23 -8.60 -17.21
C LYS A 79 -5.59 -8.87 -17.85
N GLU A 80 -5.70 -9.89 -18.69
CA GLU A 80 -6.97 -10.31 -19.31
C GLU A 80 -8.02 -10.67 -18.24
N LEU A 81 -7.60 -11.35 -17.17
CA LEU A 81 -8.47 -11.68 -16.04
C LEU A 81 -8.91 -10.42 -15.27
N ALA A 82 -7.99 -9.49 -15.04
CA ALA A 82 -8.31 -8.21 -14.42
C ALA A 82 -9.32 -7.42 -15.26
N ASP A 83 -9.12 -7.35 -16.58
CA ASP A 83 -10.01 -6.65 -17.50
C ASP A 83 -11.40 -7.31 -17.56
N LYS A 84 -11.47 -8.65 -17.62
CA LYS A 84 -12.71 -9.44 -17.62
C LYS A 84 -13.61 -9.12 -16.43
N TYR A 85 -13.03 -8.94 -15.25
CA TYR A 85 -13.76 -8.69 -14.00
C TYR A 85 -13.72 -7.24 -13.53
N ASP A 86 -13.19 -6.35 -14.34
CA ASP A 86 -13.11 -4.90 -14.04
C ASP A 86 -12.28 -4.58 -12.78
N LEU A 87 -11.16 -5.29 -12.56
CA LEU A 87 -10.33 -5.21 -11.37
C LEU A 87 -9.14 -4.26 -11.54
N ILE A 88 -8.63 -3.78 -10.41
CA ILE A 88 -7.32 -3.14 -10.34
C ILE A 88 -6.24 -4.21 -10.49
N LEU A 89 -5.28 -3.95 -11.39
CA LEU A 89 -4.03 -4.69 -11.49
C LEU A 89 -2.95 -3.97 -10.69
N THR A 90 -2.28 -4.67 -9.79
CA THR A 90 -1.25 -4.07 -8.93
C THR A 90 0.08 -4.81 -9.03
N GLN A 91 1.17 -4.12 -8.78
CA GLN A 91 2.51 -4.65 -8.59
C GLN A 91 3.42 -3.55 -8.01
N ASP A 92 4.60 -3.94 -7.51
CA ASP A 92 5.65 -3.00 -7.12
C ASP A 92 6.41 -2.49 -8.34
N GLY A 93 6.59 -1.18 -8.43
CA GLY A 93 7.32 -0.49 -9.50
C GLY A 93 8.74 -0.08 -9.12
N HIS A 94 9.45 -0.91 -8.35
CA HIS A 94 10.81 -0.62 -7.90
C HIS A 94 11.83 -0.64 -9.01
N ASP A 95 12.82 0.23 -8.89
CA ASP A 95 14.04 0.30 -9.71
C ASP A 95 13.84 0.86 -11.13
N LYS A 96 14.86 1.52 -11.59
CA LYS A 96 14.96 2.01 -12.96
C LYS A 96 14.77 0.86 -13.97
N GLY A 97 13.95 1.09 -14.97
CA GLY A 97 13.68 0.15 -16.06
C GLY A 97 12.46 -0.73 -15.86
N THR A 98 11.89 -0.80 -14.65
CA THR A 98 10.73 -1.65 -14.35
C THR A 98 9.45 -1.19 -15.05
N ILE A 99 9.19 0.10 -15.07
CA ILE A 99 8.04 0.68 -15.77
C ILE A 99 8.20 0.52 -17.29
N SER A 100 9.42 0.77 -17.80
CA SER A 100 9.72 0.55 -19.21
C SER A 100 9.53 -0.90 -19.63
N PHE A 101 9.93 -1.86 -18.79
CA PHE A 101 9.71 -3.29 -19.01
C PHE A 101 8.22 -3.64 -18.99
N ALA A 102 7.48 -3.16 -17.97
CA ALA A 102 6.04 -3.37 -17.87
C ALA A 102 5.29 -2.84 -19.09
N TYR A 103 5.72 -1.71 -19.64
CA TYR A 103 5.15 -1.11 -20.83
C TYR A 103 5.49 -1.89 -22.12
N LYS A 104 6.81 -2.08 -22.38
CA LYS A 104 7.30 -2.60 -23.66
C LYS A 104 7.11 -4.12 -23.81
N GLU A 105 7.28 -4.85 -22.71
CA GLU A 105 7.36 -6.31 -22.75
C GLU A 105 6.10 -7.00 -22.20
N LEU A 106 5.47 -6.41 -21.17
CA LEU A 106 4.31 -7.04 -20.53
C LEU A 106 2.98 -6.46 -20.97
N ASN A 107 2.94 -5.24 -21.48
CA ASN A 107 1.74 -4.50 -21.89
C ASN A 107 0.62 -4.50 -20.82
N ILE A 108 0.99 -4.24 -19.57
CA ILE A 108 0.07 -4.30 -18.41
C ILE A 108 -0.26 -2.94 -17.82
N LEU A 109 0.35 -1.86 -18.33
CA LEU A 109 0.09 -0.51 -17.84
C LEU A 109 -1.22 0.05 -18.40
N GLY A 110 -1.89 0.88 -17.61
CA GLY A 110 -3.15 1.49 -18.02
C GLY A 110 -3.95 2.08 -16.87
N PRO A 111 -5.17 2.59 -17.16
CA PRO A 111 -6.00 3.31 -16.19
C PRO A 111 -6.38 2.50 -14.94
N LYS A 112 -6.36 1.17 -15.01
CA LYS A 112 -6.62 0.26 -13.89
C LYS A 112 -5.37 -0.40 -13.33
N THR A 113 -4.19 0.13 -13.65
CA THR A 113 -2.94 -0.33 -13.06
C THR A 113 -2.50 0.65 -11.96
N LEU A 114 -2.31 0.10 -10.76
CA LEU A 114 -1.83 0.82 -9.58
C LEU A 114 -0.49 0.21 -9.15
N LEU A 115 0.60 0.95 -9.33
CA LEU A 115 1.94 0.50 -8.98
C LEU A 115 2.38 1.04 -7.64
N SER A 116 2.79 0.15 -6.76
CA SER A 116 3.28 0.49 -5.43
C SER A 116 4.74 0.94 -5.48
N HIS A 117 5.15 1.78 -4.55
CA HIS A 117 6.49 2.33 -4.34
C HIS A 117 7.02 3.19 -5.49
N SER A 118 7.26 2.59 -6.64
CA SER A 118 7.72 3.26 -7.87
C SER A 118 8.94 4.14 -7.65
N THR A 119 9.96 3.55 -7.01
CA THR A 119 11.22 4.21 -6.65
C THR A 119 12.21 4.21 -7.82
N GLY A 120 13.05 5.26 -7.92
CA GLY A 120 14.13 5.32 -8.89
C GLY A 120 13.71 5.51 -10.35
N LEU A 121 12.48 5.98 -10.60
CA LEU A 121 11.96 6.19 -11.96
C LEU A 121 12.76 7.24 -12.72
N THR A 122 12.98 6.95 -14.00
CA THR A 122 13.52 7.90 -14.96
C THR A 122 12.45 8.88 -15.45
N LYS A 123 12.86 9.98 -16.08
CA LYS A 123 11.94 10.92 -16.74
C LYS A 123 11.07 10.24 -17.80
N GLU A 124 11.63 9.31 -18.57
CA GLU A 124 10.90 8.52 -19.56
C GLU A 124 9.82 7.66 -18.88
N GLU A 125 10.14 7.00 -17.78
CA GLU A 125 9.18 6.15 -17.05
C GLU A 125 8.05 6.96 -16.40
N ILE A 126 8.33 8.16 -15.92
CA ILE A 126 7.31 9.11 -15.46
C ILE A 126 6.34 9.46 -16.62
N GLN A 127 6.88 9.75 -17.82
CA GLN A 127 6.05 10.01 -19.00
C GLN A 127 5.22 8.79 -19.41
N ILE A 128 5.78 7.56 -19.30
CA ILE A 128 5.04 6.33 -19.54
C ILE A 128 3.83 6.26 -18.58
N CYS A 129 4.02 6.47 -17.28
CA CYS A 129 2.91 6.49 -16.31
C CYS A 129 1.85 7.54 -16.67
N SER A 130 2.28 8.74 -17.11
CA SER A 130 1.39 9.83 -17.49
C SER A 130 0.50 9.46 -18.69
N TYR A 131 1.07 9.09 -19.84
CA TYR A 131 0.26 8.83 -21.03
C TYR A 131 -0.50 7.50 -21.00
N THR A 132 -0.07 6.53 -20.19
CA THR A 132 -0.83 5.29 -19.94
C THR A 132 -1.90 5.47 -18.87
N ASN A 133 -1.92 6.60 -18.19
CA ASN A 133 -2.78 6.85 -17.03
C ASN A 133 -2.59 5.81 -15.90
N THR A 134 -1.37 5.27 -15.76
CA THR A 134 -1.00 4.37 -14.67
C THR A 134 -0.88 5.14 -13.37
N LYS A 135 -1.48 4.64 -12.28
CA LYS A 135 -1.49 5.28 -10.96
C LYS A 135 -0.35 4.76 -10.10
N ILE A 136 0.10 5.59 -9.17
CA ILE A 136 1.20 5.27 -8.26
C ILE A 136 0.72 5.33 -6.81
N ALA A 137 0.97 4.27 -6.04
CA ALA A 137 0.81 4.27 -4.58
C ALA A 137 2.17 4.54 -3.93
N HIS A 138 2.34 5.75 -3.42
CA HIS A 138 3.53 6.14 -2.69
C HIS A 138 3.43 5.68 -1.23
N ASN A 139 4.41 4.90 -0.78
CA ASN A 139 4.52 4.39 0.59
C ASN A 139 5.69 5.09 1.29
N PRO A 140 5.51 6.29 1.86
CA PRO A 140 6.64 7.14 2.28
C PRO A 140 7.47 6.53 3.39
N SER A 141 6.86 5.87 4.38
CA SER A 141 7.61 5.25 5.48
C SER A 141 8.46 4.08 5.00
N SER A 142 7.93 3.22 4.14
CA SER A 142 8.67 2.12 3.51
C SER A 142 9.73 2.65 2.55
N GLY A 143 9.39 3.65 1.72
CA GLY A 143 10.28 4.23 0.73
C GLY A 143 11.58 4.79 1.29
N ASN A 144 11.57 5.24 2.55
CA ASN A 144 12.77 5.73 3.22
C ASN A 144 13.82 4.64 3.51
N SER A 145 13.43 3.38 3.45
CA SER A 145 14.33 2.23 3.62
C SER A 145 15.00 1.77 2.31
N TYR A 146 14.63 2.37 1.17
CA TYR A 146 15.19 2.03 -0.14
C TYR A 146 16.26 3.05 -0.57
N PRO A 147 17.24 2.61 -1.40
CA PRO A 147 18.31 3.50 -1.90
C PRO A 147 17.79 4.63 -2.79
N SER A 148 16.64 4.45 -3.40
CA SER A 148 16.05 5.40 -4.34
C SER A 148 14.67 5.86 -3.88
N ARG A 149 14.36 7.14 -4.10
CA ARG A 149 13.05 7.69 -3.77
C ARG A 149 11.98 7.43 -4.84
N CYS A 150 10.70 7.50 -4.45
CA CYS A 150 9.60 7.73 -5.39
C CYS A 150 9.58 9.22 -5.78
N PRO A 151 9.62 9.57 -7.07
CA PRO A 151 9.66 10.97 -7.52
C PRO A 151 8.27 11.62 -7.53
N VAL A 152 7.61 11.70 -6.35
CA VAL A 152 6.22 12.17 -6.24
C VAL A 152 5.99 13.56 -6.82
N PRO A 153 6.81 14.60 -6.55
CA PRO A 153 6.59 15.90 -7.17
C PRO A 153 6.62 15.83 -8.70
N GLU A 154 7.59 15.14 -9.27
CA GLU A 154 7.77 15.00 -10.71
C GLU A 154 6.63 14.21 -11.37
N LEU A 155 6.09 13.20 -10.68
CA LEU A 155 4.91 12.44 -11.12
C LEU A 155 3.67 13.35 -11.15
N LEU A 156 3.42 14.09 -10.07
CA LEU A 156 2.29 15.04 -9.98
C LEU A 156 2.39 16.15 -11.05
N GLU A 157 3.59 16.73 -11.24
CA GLU A 157 3.85 17.72 -12.29
C GLU A 157 3.62 17.18 -13.71
N SER A 158 3.77 15.87 -13.90
CA SER A 158 3.49 15.17 -15.16
C SER A 158 2.03 14.71 -15.30
N GLY A 159 1.14 15.04 -14.35
CA GLY A 159 -0.27 14.68 -14.37
C GLY A 159 -0.56 13.23 -13.95
N VAL A 160 0.40 12.54 -13.35
CA VAL A 160 0.18 11.18 -12.83
C VAL A 160 -0.59 11.26 -11.50
N THR A 161 -1.64 10.47 -11.36
CA THR A 161 -2.32 10.30 -10.07
C THR A 161 -1.42 9.54 -9.10
N VAL A 162 -1.05 10.19 -8.00
CA VAL A 162 -0.26 9.59 -6.92
C VAL A 162 -1.09 9.58 -5.65
N ILE A 163 -1.18 8.42 -5.02
CA ILE A 163 -1.90 8.21 -3.77
C ILE A 163 -0.95 7.81 -2.65
N LEU A 164 -1.41 7.90 -1.41
CA LEU A 164 -0.65 7.42 -0.25
C LEU A 164 -1.04 6.00 0.12
N GLY A 165 -0.03 5.20 0.45
CA GLY A 165 -0.16 3.88 1.03
C GLY A 165 0.68 3.74 2.30
N SER A 166 0.35 2.74 3.11
CA SER A 166 1.09 2.42 4.34
C SER A 166 2.14 1.35 4.14
N ASP A 167 2.00 0.52 3.10
CA ASP A 167 2.71 -0.76 2.97
C ASP A 167 2.35 -1.72 4.13
N GLY A 168 3.20 -2.68 4.42
CA GLY A 168 3.05 -3.60 5.54
C GLY A 168 3.33 -2.96 6.90
N SER A 169 3.07 -3.69 7.98
CA SER A 169 3.25 -3.20 9.34
C SER A 169 4.62 -3.51 9.96
N ALA A 170 5.55 -4.11 9.21
CA ALA A 170 6.87 -4.47 9.69
C ALA A 170 7.98 -3.91 8.79
N PRO A 171 9.15 -3.53 9.34
CA PRO A 171 9.50 -3.49 10.76
C PRO A 171 9.15 -2.17 11.46
N ASP A 172 9.11 -1.03 10.75
CA ASP A 172 8.92 0.33 11.30
C ASP A 172 7.75 1.07 10.64
N MET A 173 6.96 0.36 9.85
CA MET A 173 5.76 0.85 9.19
C MET A 173 4.52 0.64 10.06
N ASN A 174 3.51 1.47 9.88
CA ASN A 174 2.23 1.33 10.56
C ASN A 174 1.07 1.77 9.63
N TYR A 175 -0.16 1.57 10.06
CA TYR A 175 -1.35 1.91 9.27
C TYR A 175 -1.91 3.31 9.59
N ASP A 176 -1.18 4.15 10.34
CA ASP A 176 -1.59 5.53 10.62
C ASP A 176 -1.34 6.45 9.40
N MET A 177 -2.40 6.75 8.65
CA MET A 177 -2.31 7.59 7.46
C MET A 177 -1.92 9.04 7.78
N PHE A 178 -2.15 9.55 8.99
CA PHE A 178 -1.64 10.88 9.39
C PHE A 178 -0.11 10.89 9.40
N ARG A 179 0.49 9.83 9.92
CA ARG A 179 1.96 9.66 9.87
C ARG A 179 2.46 9.61 8.43
N HIS A 180 1.79 8.88 7.54
CA HIS A 180 2.21 8.79 6.13
C HIS A 180 2.05 10.13 5.41
N MET A 181 1.00 10.89 5.67
CA MET A 181 0.83 12.25 5.17
C MET A 181 1.99 13.16 5.63
N TYR A 182 2.31 13.14 6.91
CA TYR A 182 3.41 13.92 7.47
C TYR A 182 4.77 13.54 6.85
N VAL A 183 5.08 12.25 6.78
CA VAL A 183 6.36 11.75 6.22
C VAL A 183 6.48 12.13 4.75
N CYS A 184 5.44 11.93 3.94
CA CYS A 184 5.41 12.33 2.54
C CYS A 184 5.74 13.82 2.37
N MET A 185 5.04 14.69 3.09
CA MET A 185 5.27 16.13 3.05
C MET A 185 6.72 16.50 3.42
N ARG A 186 7.23 15.93 4.51
CA ARG A 186 8.56 16.27 5.05
C ARG A 186 9.69 15.76 4.16
N GLN A 187 9.56 14.54 3.66
CA GLN A 187 10.55 13.93 2.78
C GLN A 187 10.79 14.78 1.53
N HIS A 188 9.73 15.09 0.79
CA HIS A 188 9.87 15.81 -0.48
C HIS A 188 10.27 17.29 -0.30
N ARG A 189 9.85 17.93 0.78
CA ARG A 189 10.36 19.27 1.16
C ARG A 189 11.86 19.24 1.45
N GLY A 190 12.32 18.24 2.18
CA GLY A 190 13.74 18.07 2.49
C GLY A 190 14.57 17.82 1.23
N GLU A 191 14.11 16.98 0.33
CA GLU A 191 14.77 16.70 -0.95
C GLU A 191 14.88 17.94 -1.86
N LYS A 192 13.78 18.67 -1.99
CA LYS A 192 13.73 19.89 -2.82
C LYS A 192 14.36 21.10 -2.11
N ARG A 193 14.62 21.02 -0.80
CA ARG A 193 15.04 22.15 0.07
C ARG A 193 14.09 23.33 -0.04
N ASP A 194 12.80 23.04 -0.19
CA ASP A 194 11.75 24.04 -0.40
C ASP A 194 10.49 23.64 0.37
N GLY A 195 10.10 24.49 1.34
CA GLY A 195 8.91 24.28 2.19
C GLY A 195 7.58 24.44 1.47
N THR A 196 7.56 24.91 0.22
CA THR A 196 6.34 25.08 -0.58
C THR A 196 5.91 23.81 -1.30
N TYR A 197 6.84 22.85 -1.49
CA TYR A 197 6.51 21.55 -2.07
C TYR A 197 5.53 20.77 -1.18
N MET A 198 4.72 19.92 -1.79
CA MET A 198 3.76 19.07 -1.12
C MET A 198 2.91 19.84 -0.10
N PRO A 199 2.07 20.79 -0.54
CA PRO A 199 1.21 21.54 0.37
C PRO A 199 0.25 20.59 1.10
N PRO A 200 -0.13 20.88 2.36
CA PRO A 200 -0.96 19.98 3.18
C PRO A 200 -2.27 19.56 2.51
N GLY A 201 -2.93 20.47 1.76
CA GLY A 201 -4.13 20.17 1.01
C GLY A 201 -3.92 19.06 -0.01
N LYS A 202 -2.84 19.13 -0.82
CA LYS A 202 -2.52 18.09 -1.80
C LYS A 202 -2.22 16.75 -1.15
N VAL A 203 -1.50 16.76 -0.06
CA VAL A 203 -1.18 15.52 0.68
C VAL A 203 -2.45 14.88 1.27
N LEU A 204 -3.41 15.70 1.72
CA LEU A 204 -4.72 15.22 2.16
C LEU A 204 -5.53 14.63 0.99
N GLU A 205 -5.53 15.27 -0.18
CA GLU A 205 -6.16 14.75 -1.40
C GLU A 205 -5.60 13.37 -1.78
N MET A 206 -4.27 13.18 -1.71
CA MET A 206 -3.61 11.90 -1.99
C MET A 206 -4.08 10.78 -1.04
N ALA A 207 -4.52 11.10 0.17
CA ALA A 207 -5.07 10.15 1.13
C ALA A 207 -6.60 9.99 1.04
N THR A 208 -7.28 10.79 0.22
CA THR A 208 -8.75 10.85 0.13
C THR A 208 -9.23 10.75 -1.31
N ILE A 209 -9.51 11.89 -1.97
CA ILE A 209 -10.13 11.89 -3.29
C ILE A 209 -9.24 11.34 -4.41
N ASP A 210 -7.92 11.59 -4.37
CA ASP A 210 -7.00 11.00 -5.36
C ASP A 210 -6.94 9.47 -5.19
N ALA A 211 -6.99 8.98 -3.93
CA ALA A 211 -7.07 7.56 -3.66
C ALA A 211 -8.37 6.94 -4.18
N ALA A 212 -9.49 7.63 -4.02
CA ALA A 212 -10.76 7.20 -4.60
C ALA A 212 -10.69 7.15 -6.14
N HIS A 213 -10.11 8.15 -6.80
CA HIS A 213 -9.86 8.14 -8.25
C HIS A 213 -8.98 6.97 -8.70
N ALA A 214 -7.93 6.67 -7.95
CA ALA A 214 -7.04 5.56 -8.28
C ALA A 214 -7.74 4.20 -8.18
N LEU A 215 -8.71 4.09 -7.31
CA LEU A 215 -9.52 2.89 -7.11
C LEU A 215 -10.77 2.83 -8.00
N GLY A 216 -11.08 3.90 -8.75
CA GLY A 216 -12.31 4.02 -9.54
C GLY A 216 -13.56 4.16 -8.68
N MET A 217 -13.45 4.76 -7.51
CA MET A 217 -14.51 4.92 -6.50
C MET A 217 -14.82 6.39 -6.20
N GLU A 218 -14.34 7.33 -7.00
CA GLU A 218 -14.49 8.78 -6.80
C GLU A 218 -15.94 9.26 -6.76
N ASN A 219 -16.84 8.52 -7.37
CA ASN A 219 -18.29 8.81 -7.32
C ASN A 219 -18.97 8.27 -6.05
N GLU A 220 -18.25 7.47 -5.26
CA GLU A 220 -18.79 6.80 -4.08
C GLU A 220 -18.17 7.30 -2.77
N ILE A 221 -16.87 7.58 -2.76
CA ILE A 221 -16.08 7.96 -1.57
C ILE A 221 -15.03 9.02 -1.90
N GLY A 222 -14.24 9.40 -0.90
CA GLY A 222 -13.07 10.29 -1.05
C GLY A 222 -13.35 11.77 -0.81
N SER A 223 -14.62 12.18 -0.78
CA SER A 223 -15.05 13.55 -0.45
C SER A 223 -16.42 13.54 0.24
N LEU A 224 -16.72 14.62 0.95
CA LEU A 224 -18.01 14.82 1.62
C LEU A 224 -18.97 15.53 0.68
N GLU A 225 -19.74 14.75 -0.06
CA GLU A 225 -20.69 15.26 -1.05
C GLU A 225 -22.05 14.52 -0.93
N PRO A 226 -23.18 15.21 -1.14
CA PRO A 226 -24.48 14.56 -1.22
C PRO A 226 -24.50 13.45 -2.28
N GLY A 227 -24.98 12.27 -1.89
CA GLY A 227 -25.05 11.09 -2.78
C GLY A 227 -23.88 10.12 -2.67
N LYS A 228 -22.75 10.53 -2.08
CA LYS A 228 -21.65 9.61 -1.77
C LYS A 228 -21.91 8.81 -0.49
N LYS A 229 -21.20 7.71 -0.34
CA LYS A 229 -21.23 6.90 0.89
C LYS A 229 -20.68 7.71 2.05
N ALA A 230 -21.26 7.51 3.22
CA ALA A 230 -20.78 8.13 4.45
C ALA A 230 -19.57 7.33 5.00
N ASP A 231 -18.41 7.49 4.34
CA ASP A 231 -17.10 7.08 4.83
C ASP A 231 -16.44 8.31 5.45
N VAL A 232 -16.59 8.46 6.77
CA VAL A 232 -16.27 9.70 7.49
C VAL A 232 -15.52 9.36 8.78
N ILE A 233 -14.47 10.13 9.06
CA ILE A 233 -13.83 10.15 10.38
C ILE A 233 -14.05 11.51 11.04
N MET A 234 -14.20 11.53 12.37
CA MET A 234 -14.24 12.74 13.17
C MET A 234 -12.97 12.81 14.01
N ILE A 235 -12.27 13.93 13.92
CA ILE A 235 -11.01 14.18 14.63
C ILE A 235 -11.30 15.11 15.79
N ASP A 236 -10.95 14.71 17.01
CA ASP A 236 -10.99 15.58 18.17
C ASP A 236 -9.83 16.58 18.12
N MET A 237 -10.15 17.79 17.68
CA MET A 237 -9.18 18.89 17.57
C MET A 237 -8.86 19.56 18.91
N ASN A 238 -9.55 19.21 20.01
CA ASN A 238 -9.34 19.79 21.33
C ASN A 238 -8.16 19.14 22.07
N LYS A 239 -7.01 19.14 21.41
CA LYS A 239 -5.75 18.56 21.90
C LYS A 239 -4.63 19.60 21.90
N PRO A 240 -3.71 19.60 22.87
CA PRO A 240 -2.64 20.60 22.94
C PRO A 240 -1.80 20.72 21.66
N HIS A 241 -1.50 19.60 20.99
CA HIS A 241 -0.70 19.57 19.76
C HIS A 241 -1.48 20.03 18.51
N LEU A 242 -2.82 20.14 18.58
CA LEU A 242 -3.67 20.61 17.48
C LEU A 242 -4.10 22.08 17.63
N TYR A 243 -3.84 22.70 18.79
CA TYR A 243 -4.12 24.12 19.00
C TYR A 243 -3.03 25.02 18.40
N PRO A 244 -3.42 26.25 18.04
CA PRO A 244 -4.76 26.83 17.95
C PRO A 244 -5.57 26.23 16.79
N LEU A 245 -6.93 26.30 16.86
CA LEU A 245 -7.86 25.67 15.92
C LEU A 245 -7.97 26.36 14.55
N ASN A 246 -6.97 27.10 14.16
CA ASN A 246 -6.88 27.69 12.82
C ASN A 246 -6.21 26.73 11.83
N MET A 247 -6.42 26.90 10.53
CA MET A 247 -5.80 26.12 9.46
C MET A 247 -5.99 24.60 9.65
N PRO A 248 -7.22 24.08 9.75
CA PRO A 248 -7.49 22.70 10.17
C PRO A 248 -6.77 21.65 9.29
N VAL A 249 -6.74 21.82 7.98
CA VAL A 249 -6.03 20.91 7.07
C VAL A 249 -4.54 20.84 7.40
N HIS A 250 -3.92 21.99 7.63
CA HIS A 250 -2.50 22.04 8.03
C HIS A 250 -2.28 21.32 9.37
N ARG A 251 -3.17 21.53 10.36
CA ARG A 251 -3.10 20.87 11.67
C ARG A 251 -3.21 19.35 11.53
N VAL A 252 -4.19 18.89 10.77
CA VAL A 252 -4.42 17.47 10.55
C VAL A 252 -3.21 16.81 9.88
N VAL A 253 -2.69 17.37 8.79
CA VAL A 253 -1.57 16.76 8.06
C VAL A 253 -0.25 16.84 8.82
N SER A 254 -0.03 17.90 9.60
CA SER A 254 1.27 18.14 10.25
C SER A 254 1.38 17.60 11.67
N PHE A 255 0.27 17.48 12.40
CA PHE A 255 0.30 17.24 13.84
C PHE A 255 -0.65 16.15 14.33
N ALA A 256 -1.74 15.84 13.60
CA ALA A 256 -2.66 14.79 14.01
C ALA A 256 -2.04 13.39 13.89
N ASN A 257 -2.60 12.47 14.63
CA ASN A 257 -2.29 11.05 14.59
C ASN A 257 -3.57 10.21 14.79
N GLY A 258 -3.48 8.91 14.61
CA GLY A 258 -4.65 8.02 14.71
C GLY A 258 -5.36 8.05 16.07
N GLN A 259 -4.69 8.50 17.15
CA GLN A 259 -5.31 8.64 18.47
C GLN A 259 -6.24 9.86 18.58
N ASP A 260 -6.17 10.79 17.64
CA ASP A 260 -7.03 11.95 17.59
C ASP A 260 -8.38 11.68 16.91
N VAL A 261 -8.52 10.54 16.23
CA VAL A 261 -9.78 10.11 15.61
C VAL A 261 -10.74 9.63 16.72
N ASP A 262 -11.82 10.34 16.91
CA ASP A 262 -12.86 10.01 17.90
C ASP A 262 -13.87 9.01 17.38
N THR A 263 -14.38 9.24 16.17
CA THR A 263 -15.46 8.47 15.56
C THR A 263 -15.08 8.03 14.14
N VAL A 264 -15.42 6.81 13.79
CA VAL A 264 -15.28 6.24 12.43
C VAL A 264 -16.62 5.72 11.96
N ILE A 265 -17.04 6.19 10.79
CA ILE A 265 -18.26 5.78 10.09
C ILE A 265 -17.83 5.23 8.73
N ILE A 266 -18.30 4.04 8.36
CA ILE A 266 -18.04 3.44 7.05
C ILE A 266 -19.37 3.01 6.43
N ASN A 267 -19.66 3.51 5.25
CA ASN A 267 -20.93 3.28 4.55
C ASN A 267 -22.15 3.59 5.43
N GLY A 268 -22.07 4.64 6.27
CA GLY A 268 -23.11 5.06 7.19
C GLY A 268 -23.19 4.25 8.51
N GLU A 269 -22.38 3.20 8.69
CA GLU A 269 -22.31 2.40 9.89
C GLU A 269 -21.23 2.91 10.84
N VAL A 270 -21.58 3.19 12.09
CA VAL A 270 -20.62 3.62 13.12
C VAL A 270 -19.81 2.42 13.59
N LEU A 271 -18.51 2.40 13.28
CA LEU A 271 -17.60 1.32 13.67
C LEU A 271 -16.80 1.64 14.93
N MET A 272 -16.54 2.92 15.18
CA MET A 272 -15.88 3.42 16.39
C MET A 272 -16.57 4.70 16.86
N GLN A 273 -16.79 4.88 18.14
CA GLN A 273 -17.31 6.11 18.76
C GLN A 273 -16.64 6.36 20.11
N ASN A 274 -16.30 7.61 20.41
CA ASN A 274 -15.57 7.98 21.61
C ASN A 274 -14.32 7.10 21.82
N ARG A 275 -13.58 6.84 20.74
CA ARG A 275 -12.38 5.98 20.73
C ARG A 275 -12.64 4.51 21.09
N LYS A 276 -13.88 4.02 21.09
CA LYS A 276 -14.23 2.65 21.39
C LYS A 276 -14.82 1.97 20.16
N LEU A 277 -14.28 0.83 19.77
CA LEU A 277 -14.84 -0.02 18.72
C LEU A 277 -16.21 -0.55 19.16
N VAL A 278 -17.21 -0.45 18.27
CA VAL A 278 -18.61 -0.75 18.61
C VAL A 278 -18.86 -2.27 18.64
N GLN A 279 -18.28 -3.01 17.70
CA GLN A 279 -18.56 -4.44 17.51
C GLN A 279 -17.37 -5.36 17.79
N ILE A 280 -16.25 -4.82 18.22
CA ILE A 280 -14.98 -5.55 18.37
C ILE A 280 -14.48 -5.39 19.80
N ASP A 281 -14.22 -6.51 20.46
CA ASP A 281 -13.50 -6.56 21.73
C ASP A 281 -11.99 -6.42 21.48
N GLU A 282 -11.52 -5.19 21.47
CA GLU A 282 -10.11 -4.85 21.23
C GLU A 282 -9.18 -5.51 22.23
N ALA A 283 -9.53 -5.54 23.52
CA ALA A 283 -8.70 -6.13 24.58
C ALA A 283 -8.49 -7.65 24.35
N SER A 284 -9.55 -8.35 23.98
CA SER A 284 -9.45 -9.77 23.63
C SER A 284 -8.57 -10.01 22.40
N ILE A 285 -8.66 -9.16 21.39
CA ILE A 285 -7.81 -9.28 20.19
C ILE A 285 -6.34 -9.06 20.52
N LEU A 286 -6.00 -8.03 21.29
CA LEU A 286 -4.63 -7.75 21.72
C LEU A 286 -4.05 -8.90 22.52
N GLN A 287 -4.81 -9.47 23.46
CA GLN A 287 -4.37 -10.64 24.21
C GLN A 287 -4.12 -11.86 23.32
N ARG A 288 -5.04 -12.15 22.39
CA ARG A 288 -4.90 -13.25 21.42
C ARG A 288 -3.69 -13.05 20.50
N ALA A 289 -3.41 -11.83 20.07
CA ALA A 289 -2.26 -11.50 19.24
C ALA A 289 -0.96 -11.76 20.01
N GLN A 290 -0.87 -11.34 21.28
CA GLN A 290 0.28 -11.60 22.14
C GLN A 290 0.55 -13.10 22.28
N VAL A 291 -0.48 -13.88 22.62
CA VAL A 291 -0.37 -15.35 22.75
C VAL A 291 0.03 -16.01 21.43
N ALA A 292 -0.49 -15.52 20.30
CA ALA A 292 -0.13 -16.05 18.98
C ALA A 292 1.35 -15.78 18.64
N THR A 293 1.85 -14.59 18.98
CA THR A 293 3.27 -14.22 18.81
C THR A 293 4.18 -15.08 19.66
N GLU A 294 3.86 -15.29 20.92
CA GLU A 294 4.64 -16.16 21.82
C GLU A 294 4.70 -17.60 21.29
N LYS A 295 3.57 -18.14 20.86
CA LYS A 295 3.52 -19.48 20.24
C LYS A 295 4.34 -19.54 18.93
N MET A 296 4.33 -18.49 18.15
CA MET A 296 5.12 -18.41 16.92
C MET A 296 6.63 -18.42 17.25
N LEU A 297 7.08 -17.61 18.20
CA LEU A 297 8.47 -17.57 18.66
C LEU A 297 8.95 -18.93 19.17
N GLN A 298 8.11 -19.61 19.98
CA GLN A 298 8.43 -20.97 20.49
C GLN A 298 8.59 -21.99 19.35
N ARG A 299 7.81 -21.89 18.28
CA ARG A 299 7.87 -22.82 17.14
C ARG A 299 9.05 -22.57 16.20
N THR A 300 9.53 -21.35 16.12
CA THR A 300 10.48 -20.93 15.08
C THR A 300 11.89 -20.72 15.59
N ASP A 301 12.13 -20.92 16.88
CA ASP A 301 13.42 -20.64 17.54
C ASP A 301 13.96 -19.22 17.30
N LEU A 302 13.03 -18.25 17.14
CA LEU A 302 13.34 -16.85 16.90
C LEU A 302 13.42 -16.01 18.18
N HIS A 303 13.51 -16.65 19.37
CA HIS A 303 13.63 -15.93 20.65
C HIS A 303 14.82 -14.98 20.68
N SER A 304 15.95 -15.35 20.09
CA SER A 304 17.14 -14.50 19.98
C SER A 304 16.90 -13.21 19.18
N SER A 305 15.84 -13.16 18.36
CA SER A 305 15.46 -11.94 17.64
C SER A 305 14.90 -10.85 18.56
N LEU A 306 14.50 -11.22 19.77
CA LEU A 306 14.01 -10.29 20.81
C LEU A 306 15.15 -9.71 21.64
N ASP A 307 16.35 -10.26 21.55
CA ASP A 307 17.50 -9.77 22.29
C ASP A 307 17.95 -8.42 21.75
N ILE A 308 18.41 -7.57 22.65
CA ILE A 308 19.01 -6.29 22.27
C ILE A 308 20.28 -6.58 21.48
N GLN A 309 20.30 -6.22 20.22
CA GLN A 309 21.41 -6.44 19.32
C GLN A 309 22.62 -5.61 19.73
N ASN A 310 23.84 -6.14 19.49
CA ASN A 310 25.06 -5.37 19.67
C ASN A 310 24.99 -4.08 18.83
N GLY A 311 25.24 -2.95 19.48
CA GLY A 311 25.16 -1.64 18.84
C GLY A 311 23.76 -1.00 18.84
N PHE A 312 22.75 -1.63 19.46
CA PHE A 312 21.40 -1.05 19.58
C PHE A 312 21.39 0.38 20.19
N TRP A 313 22.25 0.60 21.22
CA TRP A 313 22.46 1.91 21.86
C TRP A 313 23.66 2.65 21.27
N GLY A 314 24.32 2.07 20.27
CA GLY A 314 25.46 2.67 19.63
C GLY A 314 25.05 3.89 18.80
N MET A 315 25.95 4.86 18.72
CA MET A 315 25.83 5.92 17.73
C MET A 315 25.93 5.27 16.36
N SER A 316 24.95 5.49 15.49
CA SER A 316 24.96 5.01 14.14
C SER A 316 26.33 5.32 13.46
N LYS A 317 26.51 5.22 12.20
CA LYS A 317 27.78 5.39 11.49
C LYS A 317 28.47 6.77 11.60
N TYR A 318 28.10 7.58 12.56
CA TYR A 318 28.80 8.85 12.80
C TYR A 318 30.03 8.60 13.67
N PRO A 319 31.21 9.05 13.23
CA PRO A 319 32.42 8.92 13.99
C PRO A 319 32.40 9.74 15.27
#